data_6ec0ccc7b3f7fa40900a0de052a16799
#
_entry.id   6ec0ccc7b3f7fa40900a0de052a16799
#
_cell.length_a   1.000
_cell.length_b   1.000
_cell.length_c   1.000
_cell.angle_alpha   90.00
_cell.angle_beta   90.00
_cell.angle_gamma   90.00
#
_symmetry.space_group_name_H-M   'P 1'
#
loop_
_entity.id
_entity.type
_entity.pdbx_description
1 polymer ?
#
loop_
_entity_poly.entity_id
_entity_poly.type
_entity_poly.pdbx_seq_one_letter_code
_entity_poly.pdbx_strand_id
1 'polypeptide(L)'
;MKIILLNILFISAMFAQSGLTVVGGLNQSKQTIEEDADDLDINYMNGYNLYVERSFGVARFGVGLNQRGVKLNQEVSDMGVTVSVAGEQTLNYLTLHAVYPYAIQEKITVFGGIQLGNGINGEAKIKQSISGSGLFDGTSVDSEEWDAEDMELEYGLFLGGDYMINEKIGVRASYFKGLSDIFEGVTTKNNTISVSLLFNI
;
A
#
# COMPACT_ATOMS: atom_id res chain seq x y z
N MET A 1 17.36 -6.87 -14.48
CA MET A 1 18.72 -6.47 -14.13
C MET A 1 19.00 -4.97 -14.30
N LYS A 2 18.63 -4.30 -15.41
CA LYS A 2 18.87 -2.84 -15.62
C LYS A 2 18.13 -1.95 -14.61
N ILE A 3 16.89 -2.30 -14.22
CA ILE A 3 16.07 -1.54 -13.26
C ILE A 3 16.67 -1.62 -11.85
N ILE A 4 17.19 -2.79 -11.45
CA ILE A 4 17.83 -2.99 -10.13
C ILE A 4 19.12 -2.14 -10.03
N LEU A 5 19.92 -2.09 -11.10
CA LEU A 5 21.15 -1.27 -11.14
C LEU A 5 20.84 0.24 -11.07
N LEU A 6 19.78 0.68 -11.74
CA LEU A 6 19.33 2.07 -11.69
C LEU A 6 18.86 2.47 -10.29
N ASN A 7 18.12 1.58 -9.61
CA ASN A 7 17.68 1.77 -8.22
C ASN A 7 18.87 1.84 -7.24
N ILE A 8 19.87 0.96 -7.39
CA ILE A 8 21.09 0.97 -6.54
C ILE A 8 21.87 2.26 -6.75
N LEU A 9 22.00 2.74 -7.99
CA LEU A 9 22.68 4.01 -8.30
C LEU A 9 21.92 5.21 -7.74
N PHE A 10 20.59 5.20 -7.79
CA PHE A 10 19.75 6.25 -7.23
C PHE A 10 19.84 6.28 -5.69
N ILE A 11 19.76 5.11 -5.06
CA ILE A 11 19.93 4.95 -3.61
C ILE A 11 21.32 5.46 -3.17
N SER A 12 22.39 5.05 -3.83
CA SER A 12 23.75 5.50 -3.48
C SER A 12 23.95 7.01 -3.65
N ALA A 13 23.33 7.64 -4.65
CA ALA A 13 23.36 9.09 -4.82
C ALA A 13 22.56 9.82 -3.72
N MET A 14 21.51 9.22 -3.20
CA MET A 14 20.74 9.78 -2.08
C MET A 14 21.54 9.78 -0.77
N PHE A 15 22.35 8.76 -0.51
CA PHE A 15 23.15 8.66 0.73
C PHE A 15 24.42 9.53 0.78
N ALA A 16 24.85 10.12 -0.35
CA ALA A 16 26.12 10.83 -0.45
C ALA A 16 26.14 12.24 0.17
N GLN A 17 25.00 12.77 0.71
CA GLN A 17 24.94 14.15 1.25
C GLN A 17 23.91 14.26 2.39
N SER A 18 24.04 15.29 3.26
CA SER A 18 23.09 15.62 4.33
C SER A 18 21.71 16.02 3.82
N GLY A 19 20.68 15.84 4.63
CA GLY A 19 19.29 16.25 4.31
C GLY A 19 18.39 15.11 3.85
N LEU A 20 18.59 13.92 4.43
CA LEU A 20 17.70 12.79 4.28
C LEU A 20 16.57 12.84 5.30
N THR A 21 15.38 12.42 4.90
CA THR A 21 14.26 12.15 5.79
C THR A 21 13.92 10.68 5.73
N VAL A 22 13.89 10.02 6.87
CA VAL A 22 13.34 8.68 7.02
C VAL A 22 11.89 8.80 7.45
N VAL A 23 10.99 8.10 6.76
CA VAL A 23 9.54 8.10 7.02
C VAL A 23 9.10 6.67 7.26
N GLY A 24 8.52 6.40 8.42
CA GLY A 24 8.02 5.07 8.75
C GLY A 24 6.69 5.12 9.45
N GLY A 25 5.76 4.26 9.07
CA GLY A 25 4.42 4.31 9.62
C GLY A 25 3.54 3.12 9.28
N LEU A 26 2.29 3.27 9.67
CA LEU A 26 1.22 2.32 9.39
C LEU A 26 0.31 2.87 8.30
N ASN A 27 -0.27 1.96 7.54
CA ASN A 27 -1.26 2.32 6.55
C ASN A 27 -2.50 1.42 6.64
N GLN A 28 -3.57 1.89 6.06
CA GLN A 28 -4.77 1.13 5.76
C GLN A 28 -5.02 1.21 4.26
N SER A 29 -5.08 0.07 3.60
CA SER A 29 -5.34 -0.04 2.18
C SER A 29 -6.64 -0.75 1.90
N LYS A 30 -7.27 -0.37 0.80
CA LYS A 30 -8.48 -1.00 0.25
C LYS A 30 -8.32 -1.06 -1.26
N GLN A 31 -8.81 -2.13 -1.85
CA GLN A 31 -8.89 -2.24 -3.31
C GLN A 31 -10.28 -1.83 -3.80
N THR A 32 -10.31 -1.18 -4.97
CA THR A 32 -11.53 -0.96 -5.73
C THR A 32 -11.53 -1.97 -6.87
N ILE A 33 -12.59 -2.77 -6.95
CA ILE A 33 -12.81 -3.79 -7.99
C ILE A 33 -14.00 -3.29 -8.81
N GLU A 34 -13.85 -3.18 -10.13
CA GLU A 34 -14.91 -2.62 -11.01
C GLU A 34 -15.90 -3.68 -11.55
N GLU A 35 -15.68 -4.97 -11.31
CA GLU A 35 -16.59 -6.04 -11.74
C GLU A 35 -17.60 -6.39 -10.64
N ASP A 36 -18.91 -6.44 -10.98
CA ASP A 36 -20.10 -6.95 -10.27
C ASP A 36 -19.91 -7.48 -8.83
N ALA A 37 -19.22 -6.68 -7.99
CA ALA A 37 -18.89 -7.01 -6.62
C ALA A 37 -19.94 -6.51 -5.61
N ASP A 38 -21.18 -6.32 -6.05
CA ASP A 38 -22.26 -5.75 -5.22
C ASP A 38 -22.52 -6.56 -3.93
N ASP A 39 -22.12 -7.84 -3.89
CA ASP A 39 -22.31 -8.73 -2.74
C ASP A 39 -21.01 -8.96 -1.92
N LEU A 40 -19.86 -8.36 -2.30
CA LEU A 40 -18.60 -8.53 -1.58
C LEU A 40 -18.36 -7.41 -0.56
N ASP A 41 -18.25 -7.76 0.71
CA ASP A 41 -17.84 -6.81 1.75
C ASP A 41 -16.31 -6.62 1.72
N ILE A 42 -15.87 -5.57 1.00
CA ILE A 42 -14.48 -5.21 0.80
C ILE A 42 -14.03 -4.31 1.96
N ASN A 43 -13.11 -4.80 2.79
CA ASN A 43 -12.64 -4.13 3.98
C ASN A 43 -11.19 -3.65 3.88
N TYR A 44 -10.82 -2.70 4.75
CA TYR A 44 -9.44 -2.21 4.84
C TYR A 44 -8.50 -3.26 5.44
N MET A 45 -7.31 -3.38 4.85
CA MET A 45 -6.19 -4.13 5.41
C MET A 45 -5.18 -3.17 6.04
N ASN A 46 -4.65 -3.55 7.21
CA ASN A 46 -3.54 -2.83 7.84
C ASN A 46 -2.22 -3.29 7.24
N GLY A 47 -1.36 -2.33 6.94
CA GLY A 47 -0.02 -2.54 6.43
C GLY A 47 0.96 -1.54 7.03
N TYR A 48 2.15 -1.48 6.43
CA TYR A 48 3.22 -0.55 6.83
C TYR A 48 3.80 0.17 5.61
N ASN A 49 4.49 1.28 5.89
CA ASN A 49 5.32 1.98 4.93
C ASN A 49 6.66 2.38 5.56
N LEU A 50 7.71 2.35 4.75
CA LEU A 50 9.04 2.81 5.12
C LEU A 50 9.68 3.47 3.91
N TYR A 51 10.02 4.77 4.00
CA TYR A 51 10.65 5.52 2.92
C TYR A 51 11.93 6.19 3.39
N VAL A 52 12.85 6.39 2.45
CA VAL A 52 13.94 7.34 2.54
C VAL A 52 13.70 8.41 1.48
N GLU A 53 13.66 9.67 1.89
CA GLU A 53 13.32 10.80 1.05
C GLU A 53 14.43 11.84 1.05
N ARG A 54 14.50 12.58 -0.05
CA ARG A 54 15.38 13.73 -0.19
C ARG A 54 14.76 14.80 -1.06
N SER A 55 14.99 16.07 -0.67
CA SER A 55 14.61 17.24 -1.47
C SER A 55 15.71 17.61 -2.47
N PHE A 56 15.31 17.83 -3.72
CA PHE A 56 16.15 18.34 -4.78
C PHE A 56 15.47 19.54 -5.43
N GLY A 57 15.98 20.74 -5.16
CA GLY A 57 15.35 21.96 -5.62
C GLY A 57 13.91 22.07 -5.09
N VAL A 58 12.95 22.09 -5.99
CA VAL A 58 11.51 22.26 -5.69
C VAL A 58 10.78 20.92 -5.49
N ALA A 59 11.41 19.80 -5.74
CA ALA A 59 10.80 18.48 -5.66
C ALA A 59 11.43 17.64 -4.53
N ARG A 60 10.64 16.75 -3.97
CA ARG A 60 11.08 15.72 -3.02
C ARG A 60 10.87 14.35 -3.65
N PHE A 61 11.92 13.54 -3.63
CA PHE A 61 11.94 12.18 -4.13
C PHE A 61 12.10 11.20 -2.98
N GLY A 62 11.44 10.08 -3.07
CA GLY A 62 11.57 9.01 -2.09
C GLY A 62 11.56 7.64 -2.72
N VAL A 63 12.23 6.71 -2.03
CA VAL A 63 12.23 5.28 -2.32
C VAL A 63 11.88 4.54 -1.03
N GLY A 64 11.14 3.46 -1.12
CA GLY A 64 10.76 2.73 0.08
C GLY A 64 9.99 1.44 -0.17
N LEU A 65 9.62 0.82 0.92
CA LEU A 65 8.81 -0.38 0.97
C LEU A 65 7.41 -0.03 1.44
N ASN A 66 6.42 -0.65 0.84
CA ASN A 66 5.02 -0.44 1.17
C ASN A 66 4.27 -1.77 1.12
N GLN A 67 3.54 -2.07 2.18
CA GLN A 67 2.63 -3.22 2.22
C GLN A 67 1.21 -2.71 2.06
N ARG A 68 0.47 -3.30 1.13
CA ARG A 68 -0.92 -2.98 0.81
C ARG A 68 -1.74 -4.26 0.67
N GLY A 69 -3.04 -4.13 0.60
CA GLY A 69 -3.91 -5.28 0.35
C GLY A 69 -5.36 -4.98 0.66
N VAL A 70 -6.12 -6.04 0.79
CA VAL A 70 -7.57 -5.98 1.01
C VAL A 70 -7.99 -7.14 1.89
N LYS A 71 -9.08 -6.94 2.64
CA LYS A 71 -9.84 -8.01 3.30
C LYS A 71 -11.19 -8.13 2.65
N LEU A 72 -11.58 -9.36 2.37
CA LEU A 72 -12.87 -9.70 1.79
C LEU A 72 -13.62 -10.58 2.79
N ASN A 73 -14.90 -10.27 3.03
CA ASN A 73 -15.77 -11.11 3.82
C ASN A 73 -17.08 -11.31 3.05
N GLN A 74 -17.54 -12.53 3.00
CA GLN A 74 -18.83 -12.88 2.46
C GLN A 74 -19.48 -13.93 3.35
N GLU A 75 -20.75 -13.73 3.67
CA GLU A 75 -21.56 -14.69 4.43
C GLU A 75 -22.88 -14.91 3.71
N VAL A 76 -23.18 -16.17 3.44
CA VAL A 76 -24.43 -16.60 2.84
C VAL A 76 -25.09 -17.60 3.76
N SER A 77 -26.34 -17.33 4.14
CA SER A 77 -27.13 -18.23 4.97
C SER A 77 -28.39 -18.64 4.23
N ASP A 78 -28.60 -19.94 4.07
CA ASP A 78 -29.80 -20.51 3.47
C ASP A 78 -30.19 -21.79 4.20
N MET A 79 -31.49 -21.99 4.45
CA MET A 79 -32.09 -23.17 5.09
C MET A 79 -31.41 -23.61 6.40
N GLY A 80 -30.83 -22.67 7.19
CA GLY A 80 -30.14 -22.97 8.45
C GLY A 80 -28.69 -23.39 8.30
N VAL A 81 -28.14 -23.37 7.08
CA VAL A 81 -26.73 -23.55 6.79
C VAL A 81 -26.12 -22.20 6.49
N THR A 82 -25.00 -21.89 7.17
CA THR A 82 -24.22 -20.67 6.93
C THR A 82 -22.87 -21.02 6.31
N VAL A 83 -22.55 -20.42 5.19
CA VAL A 83 -21.26 -20.46 4.54
C VAL A 83 -20.59 -19.09 4.66
N SER A 84 -19.45 -19.04 5.33
CA SER A 84 -18.65 -17.82 5.47
C SER A 84 -17.33 -17.98 4.70
N VAL A 85 -17.01 -16.98 3.91
CA VAL A 85 -15.71 -16.88 3.19
C VAL A 85 -15.03 -15.61 3.66
N ALA A 86 -13.83 -15.74 4.21
CA ALA A 86 -12.97 -14.62 4.60
C ALA A 86 -11.67 -14.70 3.79
N GLY A 87 -11.35 -13.65 3.05
CA GLY A 87 -10.13 -13.51 2.28
C GLY A 87 -9.26 -12.37 2.80
N GLU A 88 -7.96 -12.56 2.84
CA GLU A 88 -6.97 -11.52 3.08
C GLU A 88 -5.89 -11.58 2.01
N GLN A 89 -5.72 -10.49 1.28
CA GLN A 89 -4.66 -10.34 0.29
C GLN A 89 -3.64 -9.33 0.78
N THR A 90 -2.38 -9.71 0.78
CA THR A 90 -1.23 -8.88 1.15
C THR A 90 -0.28 -8.74 -0.03
N LEU A 91 0.08 -7.52 -0.39
CA LEU A 91 0.98 -7.19 -1.49
C LEU A 91 2.11 -6.30 -0.98
N ASN A 92 3.35 -6.66 -1.27
CA ASN A 92 4.54 -5.90 -0.90
C ASN A 92 5.13 -5.22 -2.15
N TYR A 93 5.44 -3.93 -2.04
CA TYR A 93 5.92 -3.10 -3.13
C TYR A 93 7.25 -2.43 -2.79
N LEU A 94 8.14 -2.37 -3.78
CA LEU A 94 9.18 -1.37 -3.84
C LEU A 94 8.59 -0.12 -4.50
N THR A 95 8.57 1.01 -3.80
CA THR A 95 7.92 2.22 -4.29
C THR A 95 8.92 3.34 -4.53
N LEU A 96 8.65 4.14 -5.56
CA LEU A 96 9.32 5.40 -5.86
C LEU A 96 8.28 6.50 -5.91
N HIS A 97 8.55 7.66 -5.31
CA HIS A 97 7.67 8.79 -5.45
C HIS A 97 8.43 10.09 -5.74
N ALA A 98 7.74 10.98 -6.43
CA ALA A 98 8.17 12.33 -6.70
C ALA A 98 7.02 13.28 -6.36
N VAL A 99 7.24 14.20 -5.42
CA VAL A 99 6.22 15.13 -4.94
C VAL A 99 6.74 16.56 -4.94
N TYR A 100 5.82 17.52 -5.10
CA TYR A 100 6.05 18.93 -4.88
C TYR A 100 5.59 19.31 -3.47
N PRO A 101 6.50 19.63 -2.52
CA PRO A 101 6.15 20.12 -1.20
C PRO A 101 5.83 21.62 -1.27
N TYR A 102 4.77 22.02 -0.58
CA TYR A 102 4.34 23.41 -0.43
C TYR A 102 4.19 23.75 1.06
N ALA A 103 5.04 24.62 1.57
CA ALA A 103 4.97 25.08 2.95
C ALA A 103 3.78 26.05 3.12
N ILE A 104 2.80 25.65 3.94
CA ILE A 104 1.67 26.51 4.32
C ILE A 104 2.05 27.40 5.51
N GLN A 105 2.79 26.81 6.44
CA GLN A 105 3.30 27.46 7.64
C GLN A 105 4.69 26.90 7.95
N GLU A 106 5.41 27.52 8.87
CA GLU A 106 6.76 27.11 9.27
C GLU A 106 6.86 25.61 9.63
N LYS A 107 5.80 25.05 10.23
CA LYS A 107 5.75 23.65 10.67
C LYS A 107 4.85 22.75 9.81
N ILE A 108 4.12 23.32 8.85
CA ILE A 108 3.13 22.59 8.06
C ILE A 108 3.49 22.65 6.58
N THR A 109 3.72 21.51 6.00
CA THR A 109 3.96 21.35 4.56
C THR A 109 2.92 20.41 3.99
N VAL A 110 2.23 20.78 2.94
CA VAL A 110 1.43 19.85 2.12
C VAL A 110 2.22 19.44 0.90
N PHE A 111 1.89 18.30 0.33
CA PHE A 111 2.55 17.85 -0.88
C PHE A 111 1.58 17.11 -1.80
N GLY A 112 1.92 17.12 -3.08
CA GLY A 112 1.22 16.36 -4.11
C GLY A 112 2.18 15.92 -5.19
N GLY A 113 1.91 14.74 -5.77
CA GLY A 113 2.75 14.19 -6.82
C GLY A 113 2.31 12.80 -7.23
N ILE A 114 3.27 12.03 -7.70
CA ILE A 114 3.06 10.67 -8.22
C ILE A 114 3.87 9.66 -7.40
N GLN A 115 3.34 8.45 -7.32
CA GLN A 115 4.05 7.29 -6.79
C GLN A 115 3.95 6.14 -7.79
N LEU A 116 5.06 5.43 -7.94
CA LEU A 116 5.19 4.19 -8.69
C LEU A 116 5.45 3.07 -7.69
N GLY A 117 4.87 1.90 -7.91
CA GLY A 117 5.08 0.70 -7.11
C GLY A 117 5.37 -0.50 -8.00
N ASN A 118 6.50 -1.15 -7.77
CA ASN A 118 6.80 -2.43 -8.38
C ASN A 118 6.56 -3.53 -7.34
N GLY A 119 5.72 -4.52 -7.67
CA GLY A 119 5.47 -5.66 -6.81
C GLY A 119 6.76 -6.41 -6.49
N ILE A 120 6.89 -6.86 -5.26
CA ILE A 120 7.99 -7.73 -4.81
C ILE A 120 7.46 -9.14 -4.65
N ASN A 121 6.38 -9.28 -3.90
CA ASN A 121 5.64 -10.50 -3.68
C ASN A 121 4.25 -10.20 -3.13
N GLY A 122 3.37 -11.20 -3.17
CA GLY A 122 2.05 -11.14 -2.58
C GLY A 122 1.62 -12.48 -2.01
N GLU A 123 0.64 -12.45 -1.13
CA GLU A 123 0.01 -13.64 -0.55
C GLU A 123 -1.49 -13.40 -0.43
N ALA A 124 -2.32 -14.39 -0.81
CA ALA A 124 -3.72 -14.45 -0.43
C ALA A 124 -3.97 -15.63 0.49
N LYS A 125 -4.78 -15.39 1.50
CA LYS A 125 -5.32 -16.43 2.39
C LYS A 125 -6.82 -16.41 2.29
N ILE A 126 -7.42 -17.56 1.97
CA ILE A 126 -8.86 -17.74 1.88
C ILE A 126 -9.26 -18.74 2.97
N LYS A 127 -10.12 -18.31 3.87
CA LYS A 127 -10.72 -19.17 4.89
C LYS A 127 -12.18 -19.36 4.58
N GLN A 128 -12.58 -20.59 4.36
CA GLN A 128 -13.99 -20.98 4.18
C GLN A 128 -14.46 -21.78 5.39
N SER A 129 -15.62 -21.43 5.92
CA SER A 129 -16.27 -22.20 7.01
C SER A 129 -17.74 -22.47 6.68
N ILE A 130 -18.19 -23.67 7.00
CA ILE A 130 -19.57 -24.13 6.84
C ILE A 130 -20.08 -24.52 8.23
N SER A 131 -21.25 -24.03 8.61
CA SER A 131 -21.89 -24.33 9.88
C SER A 131 -23.39 -24.52 9.74
N GLY A 132 -23.99 -25.35 10.63
CA GLY A 132 -25.43 -25.59 10.67
C GLY A 132 -25.88 -26.83 9.88
N SER A 133 -25.02 -27.50 9.13
CA SER A 133 -25.35 -28.72 8.39
C SER A 133 -25.25 -29.98 9.26
N GLY A 134 -24.55 -29.90 10.40
CA GLY A 134 -24.31 -31.00 11.34
C GLY A 134 -23.36 -32.08 10.83
N LEU A 135 -23.50 -32.50 9.57
CA LEU A 135 -22.69 -33.54 8.94
C LEU A 135 -21.50 -33.00 8.12
N PHE A 136 -21.58 -31.74 7.70
CA PHE A 136 -20.58 -31.08 6.84
C PHE A 136 -19.98 -29.82 7.48
N ASP A 137 -20.17 -29.62 8.79
CA ASP A 137 -19.56 -28.50 9.49
C ASP A 137 -18.04 -28.63 9.46
N GLY A 138 -17.34 -27.58 9.00
CA GLY A 138 -15.89 -27.62 8.85
C GLY A 138 -15.33 -26.27 8.46
N THR A 139 -14.00 -26.18 8.54
CA THR A 139 -13.23 -25.02 8.09
C THR A 139 -12.07 -25.49 7.25
N SER A 140 -11.92 -24.91 6.07
CA SER A 140 -10.72 -25.04 5.22
C SER A 140 -9.98 -23.71 5.12
N VAL A 141 -8.67 -23.77 4.95
CA VAL A 141 -7.80 -22.61 4.71
C VAL A 141 -6.92 -22.95 3.52
N ASP A 142 -7.03 -22.13 2.49
CA ASP A 142 -6.18 -22.18 1.30
C ASP A 142 -5.32 -20.93 1.24
N SER A 143 -4.09 -21.04 0.74
CA SER A 143 -3.18 -19.91 0.53
C SER A 143 -2.59 -19.98 -0.87
N GLU A 144 -2.48 -18.82 -1.50
CA GLU A 144 -1.84 -18.61 -2.79
C GLU A 144 -0.76 -17.54 -2.65
N GLU A 145 0.40 -17.77 -3.25
CA GLU A 145 1.52 -16.83 -3.25
C GLU A 145 1.77 -16.34 -4.68
N TRP A 146 2.13 -15.07 -4.83
CA TRP A 146 2.48 -14.45 -6.09
C TRP A 146 3.89 -13.88 -6.03
N ASP A 147 4.60 -14.04 -7.14
CA ASP A 147 5.90 -13.41 -7.36
C ASP A 147 5.74 -12.02 -7.99
N ALA A 148 6.85 -11.30 -8.08
CA ALA A 148 6.89 -9.96 -8.68
C ALA A 148 6.47 -9.94 -10.16
N GLU A 149 6.58 -11.06 -10.86
CA GLU A 149 6.25 -11.21 -12.29
C GLU A 149 4.73 -11.25 -12.53
N ASP A 150 3.96 -11.62 -11.51
CA ASP A 150 2.50 -11.70 -11.57
C ASP A 150 1.80 -10.36 -11.34
N MET A 151 2.56 -9.35 -10.91
CA MET A 151 2.04 -8.04 -10.52
C MET A 151 2.42 -6.97 -11.55
N GLU A 152 1.43 -6.18 -11.96
CA GLU A 152 1.63 -5.03 -12.83
C GLU A 152 2.33 -3.87 -12.11
N LEU A 153 2.98 -2.98 -12.88
CA LEU A 153 3.53 -1.74 -12.35
C LEU A 153 2.40 -0.83 -11.88
N GLU A 154 2.32 -0.64 -10.58
CA GLU A 154 1.34 0.27 -10.00
C GLU A 154 1.81 1.72 -10.13
N TYR A 155 0.91 2.63 -10.54
CA TYR A 155 1.14 4.06 -10.46
C TYR A 155 -0.12 4.79 -9.98
N GLY A 156 0.09 5.95 -9.36
CA GLY A 156 -1.03 6.72 -8.82
C GLY A 156 -0.62 8.09 -8.28
N LEU A 157 -1.65 8.79 -7.78
CA LEU A 157 -1.47 10.09 -7.13
C LEU A 157 -1.07 9.87 -5.67
N PHE A 158 -0.07 10.62 -5.22
CA PHE A 158 0.40 10.61 -3.83
C PHE A 158 0.30 12.03 -3.25
N LEU A 159 -0.58 12.17 -2.27
CA LEU A 159 -0.93 13.45 -1.64
C LEU A 159 -0.73 13.34 -0.13
N GLY A 160 -0.44 14.45 0.55
CA GLY A 160 -0.33 14.41 1.99
C GLY A 160 0.08 15.72 2.63
N GLY A 161 0.30 15.64 3.95
CA GLY A 161 0.77 16.76 4.75
C GLY A 161 1.71 16.30 5.86
N ASP A 162 2.73 17.09 6.10
CA ASP A 162 3.73 16.92 7.13
C ASP A 162 3.53 18.00 8.20
N TYR A 163 3.57 17.60 9.47
CA TYR A 163 3.63 18.50 10.62
C TYR A 163 4.93 18.26 11.38
N MET A 164 5.83 19.23 11.40
CA MET A 164 7.09 19.14 12.13
C MET A 164 6.90 19.52 13.61
N ILE A 165 7.11 18.56 14.50
CA ILE A 165 7.11 18.80 15.96
C ILE A 165 8.31 19.65 16.35
N ASN A 166 9.49 19.28 15.81
CA ASN A 166 10.74 20.01 15.91
C ASN A 166 11.54 19.83 14.60
N GLU A 167 12.75 20.35 14.52
CA GLU A 167 13.59 20.31 13.32
C GLU A 167 13.91 18.88 12.85
N LYS A 168 13.86 17.89 13.75
CA LYS A 168 14.25 16.49 13.47
C LYS A 168 13.07 15.52 13.36
N ILE A 169 11.97 15.80 14.03
CA ILE A 169 10.86 14.86 14.18
C ILE A 169 9.56 15.51 13.71
N GLY A 170 8.80 14.80 12.93
CA GLY A 170 7.47 15.19 12.48
C GLY A 170 6.52 14.01 12.34
N VAL A 171 5.30 14.31 11.96
CA VAL A 171 4.26 13.35 11.62
C VAL A 171 3.74 13.65 10.22
N ARG A 172 3.37 12.62 9.49
CA ARG A 172 2.79 12.70 8.15
C ARG A 172 1.44 12.00 8.14
N ALA A 173 0.46 12.62 7.49
CA ALA A 173 -0.71 11.95 6.97
C ALA A 173 -0.64 11.95 5.44
N SER A 174 -0.85 10.81 4.80
CA SER A 174 -0.80 10.72 3.33
C SER A 174 -1.87 9.80 2.76
N TYR A 175 -2.20 10.05 1.50
CA TYR A 175 -3.15 9.28 0.71
C TYR A 175 -2.53 8.93 -0.64
N PHE A 176 -2.61 7.66 -0.99
CA PHE A 176 -2.28 7.16 -2.31
C PHE A 176 -3.55 6.70 -3.01
N LYS A 177 -3.76 7.18 -4.23
CA LYS A 177 -4.84 6.73 -5.12
C LYS A 177 -4.23 6.05 -6.33
N GLY A 178 -4.36 4.73 -6.41
CA GLY A 178 -3.97 3.94 -7.58
C GLY A 178 -4.79 4.33 -8.81
N LEU A 179 -4.11 4.44 -9.96
CA LEU A 179 -4.70 4.74 -11.26
C LEU A 179 -4.53 3.57 -12.23
N SER A 180 -3.49 2.73 -12.05
CA SER A 180 -3.29 1.49 -12.79
C SER A 180 -3.96 0.31 -12.10
N ASP A 181 -4.19 -0.74 -12.86
CA ASP A 181 -4.57 -2.04 -12.33
C ASP A 181 -3.36 -2.72 -11.68
N ILE A 182 -3.62 -3.68 -10.80
CA ILE A 182 -2.60 -4.41 -10.03
C ILE A 182 -2.22 -5.71 -10.74
N PHE A 183 -3.20 -6.33 -11.43
CA PHE A 183 -3.06 -7.58 -12.14
C PHE A 183 -3.56 -7.45 -13.58
N GLU A 184 -2.97 -8.22 -14.50
CA GLU A 184 -3.42 -8.26 -15.89
C GLU A 184 -4.83 -8.83 -15.99
N GLY A 185 -5.70 -8.14 -16.72
CA GLY A 185 -7.07 -8.60 -17.04
C GLY A 185 -8.10 -8.40 -15.92
N VAL A 186 -7.74 -7.80 -14.78
CA VAL A 186 -8.66 -7.50 -13.68
C VAL A 186 -8.54 -6.04 -13.30
N THR A 187 -9.65 -5.30 -13.42
CA THR A 187 -9.67 -3.88 -13.02
C THR A 187 -9.70 -3.76 -11.49
N THR A 188 -8.52 -3.70 -10.91
CA THR A 188 -8.32 -3.62 -9.45
C THR A 188 -7.29 -2.56 -9.11
N LYS A 189 -7.67 -1.55 -8.32
CA LYS A 189 -6.82 -0.41 -7.96
C LYS A 189 -6.68 -0.26 -6.45
N ASN A 190 -5.48 0.02 -5.96
CA ASN A 190 -5.23 0.29 -4.56
C ASN A 190 -5.57 1.73 -4.15
N ASN A 191 -6.18 1.87 -2.99
CA ASN A 191 -6.33 3.14 -2.28
C ASN A 191 -5.75 2.98 -0.87
N THR A 192 -4.85 3.88 -0.45
CA THR A 192 -4.12 3.72 0.81
C THR A 192 -4.08 5.02 1.58
N ILE A 193 -4.47 4.98 2.84
CA ILE A 193 -4.30 6.07 3.83
C ILE A 193 -3.17 5.67 4.77
N SER A 194 -2.25 6.60 5.07
CA SER A 194 -1.11 6.32 5.94
C SER A 194 -0.92 7.40 7.00
N VAL A 195 -0.43 6.96 8.17
CA VAL A 195 0.09 7.85 9.21
C VAL A 195 1.51 7.39 9.55
N SER A 196 2.46 8.31 9.50
CA SER A 196 3.89 8.01 9.60
C SER A 196 4.63 9.03 10.47
N LEU A 197 5.75 8.60 11.03
CA LEU A 197 6.74 9.47 11.66
C LEU A 197 7.79 9.87 10.63
N LEU A 198 8.27 11.11 10.74
CA LEU A 198 9.37 11.64 9.95
C LEU A 198 10.58 11.86 10.85
N PHE A 199 11.76 11.47 10.37
CA PHE A 199 13.04 11.71 11.03
C PHE A 199 14.01 12.35 10.04
N ASN A 200 14.36 13.62 10.26
CA ASN A 200 15.38 14.33 9.48
C ASN A 200 16.78 14.02 10.01
N ILE A 201 17.69 13.61 9.12
CA ILE A 201 19.05 13.20 9.39
C ILE A 201 20.05 14.19 8.75
#